data_a8fe632ab8d54fed471254abd5887d7c
#
_entry.id   a8fe632ab8d54fed471254abd5887d7c
#
_cell.length_a   1.000
_cell.length_b   1.000
_cell.length_c   1.000
_cell.angle_alpha   90.00
_cell.angle_beta   90.00
_cell.angle_gamma   90.00
#
_symmetry.space_group_name_H-M   'P 1'
#
loop_
_entity.id
_entity.type
_entity.pdbx_description
1 polymer ?
#
loop_
_entity_poly.entity_id
_entity_poly.type
_entity_poly.pdbx_seq_one_letter_code
_entity_poly.pdbx_strand_id
1 'polypeptide(L)'
;MSFEFTKENIDLYLKELAKEYRKQGGKAMPAELVLIGGASVLINYGFRNMTTDVDAMISGASAMKDAIHRVGDRYGLPNGWLNSDFTHTDSYTPKLAEHAKHYRTFANVLSIYTVSAEYLIAMKLRSGRQYKNDLSDVLGILVEHEKNGAPISMERIRTAVTDLYGAWDALPESSRDFISNVMGNGHFAELYAQVQLGEQETKALLTGFEKDYPAVLQRSNVDEIAGNLQSRSDRASILRQLQAMRAAELEEPDR
;
A
#
# COMPACT_ATOMS: atom_id res chain seq x y z
N MET A 1 19.14 3.45 5.75
CA MET A 1 18.42 2.85 4.61
C MET A 1 17.24 2.10 5.19
N SER A 2 16.04 2.27 4.66
CA SER A 2 14.89 1.44 5.03
C SER A 2 15.11 0.04 4.49
N PHE A 3 14.72 -0.98 5.24
CA PHE A 3 14.75 -2.37 4.78
C PHE A 3 13.68 -2.58 3.71
N GLU A 4 13.97 -3.42 2.70
CA GLU A 4 13.06 -3.67 1.59
C GLU A 4 12.71 -5.16 1.52
N PHE A 5 11.40 -5.46 1.61
CA PHE A 5 10.88 -6.79 1.34
C PHE A 5 10.53 -6.88 -0.14
N THR A 6 11.14 -7.83 -0.83
CA THR A 6 10.89 -8.14 -2.24
C THR A 6 10.20 -9.50 -2.36
N LYS A 7 9.71 -9.82 -3.55
CA LYS A 7 9.07 -11.12 -3.80
C LYS A 7 10.04 -12.30 -3.55
N GLU A 8 11.33 -12.08 -3.77
CA GLU A 8 12.37 -13.09 -3.59
C GLU A 8 12.69 -13.36 -2.11
N ASN A 9 12.68 -12.31 -1.28
CA ASN A 9 13.11 -12.46 0.12
C ASN A 9 11.96 -12.66 1.11
N ILE A 10 10.73 -12.21 0.82
CA ILE A 10 9.60 -12.34 1.73
C ILE A 10 9.27 -13.80 2.05
N ASP A 11 9.31 -14.68 1.04
CA ASP A 11 9.08 -16.11 1.21
C ASP A 11 10.15 -16.76 2.10
N LEU A 12 11.41 -16.29 2.02
CA LEU A 12 12.48 -16.75 2.89
C LEU A 12 12.14 -16.44 4.35
N TYR A 13 11.76 -15.20 4.65
CA TYR A 13 11.47 -14.80 6.03
C TYR A 13 10.22 -15.47 6.59
N LEU A 14 9.17 -15.64 5.78
CA LEU A 14 7.97 -16.39 6.17
C LEU A 14 8.28 -17.87 6.43
N LYS A 15 9.15 -18.48 5.62
CA LYS A 15 9.63 -19.85 5.84
C LYS A 15 10.43 -19.98 7.13
N GLU A 16 11.32 -19.04 7.40
CA GLU A 16 12.12 -19.05 8.63
C GLU A 16 11.25 -18.79 9.88
N LEU A 17 10.25 -17.91 9.74
CA LEU A 17 9.24 -17.70 10.78
C LEU A 17 8.49 -19.00 11.10
N ALA A 18 8.04 -19.72 10.08
CA ALA A 18 7.36 -21.00 10.27
C ALA A 18 8.24 -22.05 10.96
N LYS A 19 9.54 -22.11 10.62
CA LYS A 19 10.50 -22.98 11.28
C LYS A 19 10.69 -22.62 12.75
N GLU A 20 10.82 -21.33 13.04
CA GLU A 20 11.00 -20.85 14.41
C GLU A 20 9.75 -21.08 15.26
N TYR A 21 8.58 -20.76 14.73
CA TYR A 21 7.28 -21.02 15.37
C TYR A 21 7.06 -22.50 15.65
N ARG A 22 7.42 -23.39 14.71
CA ARG A 22 7.33 -24.84 14.88
C ARG A 22 8.17 -25.34 16.07
N LYS A 23 9.37 -24.78 16.29
CA LYS A 23 10.24 -25.13 17.43
C LYS A 23 9.62 -24.74 18.77
N GLN A 24 8.82 -23.68 18.79
CA GLN A 24 8.18 -23.14 19.98
C GLN A 24 6.78 -23.74 20.26
N GLY A 25 6.48 -24.90 19.68
CA GLY A 25 5.23 -25.60 19.94
C GLY A 25 4.15 -25.41 18.85
N GLY A 26 4.42 -24.71 17.77
CA GLY A 26 3.47 -24.44 16.67
C GLY A 26 2.90 -25.69 16.00
N LYS A 27 3.48 -26.88 16.21
CA LYS A 27 2.87 -28.15 15.75
C LYS A 27 1.51 -28.45 16.40
N ALA A 28 1.38 -28.12 17.68
CA ALA A 28 0.13 -28.35 18.42
C ALA A 28 -0.93 -27.27 18.12
N MET A 29 -0.48 -26.09 17.72
CA MET A 29 -1.33 -24.92 17.42
C MET A 29 -0.87 -24.26 16.14
N PRO A 30 -1.26 -24.78 14.96
CA PRO A 30 -0.97 -24.12 13.68
C PRO A 30 -1.46 -22.67 13.67
N ALA A 31 -0.78 -21.83 12.92
CA ALA A 31 -1.09 -20.41 12.82
C ALA A 31 -1.43 -20.01 11.39
N GLU A 32 -2.16 -18.92 11.26
CA GLU A 32 -2.53 -18.32 9.99
C GLU A 32 -2.13 -16.84 9.96
N LEU A 33 -1.61 -16.41 8.82
CA LEU A 33 -1.35 -15.00 8.52
C LEU A 33 -2.14 -14.61 7.27
N VAL A 34 -2.98 -13.59 7.37
CA VAL A 34 -3.57 -12.96 6.21
C VAL A 34 -2.76 -11.70 5.92
N LEU A 35 -1.94 -11.74 4.89
CA LEU A 35 -1.14 -10.60 4.45
C LEU A 35 -2.03 -9.54 3.81
N ILE A 36 -1.76 -8.28 4.10
CA ILE A 36 -2.56 -7.15 3.66
C ILE A 36 -1.68 -6.09 3.03
N GLY A 37 -2.31 -5.04 2.54
CA GLY A 37 -1.61 -3.86 2.08
C GLY A 37 -0.53 -4.16 1.04
N GLY A 38 0.64 -3.57 1.24
CA GLY A 38 1.78 -3.71 0.34
C GLY A 38 2.29 -5.13 0.18
N ALA A 39 2.30 -5.92 1.26
CA ALA A 39 2.77 -7.31 1.23
C ALA A 39 1.84 -8.21 0.40
N SER A 40 0.52 -8.03 0.51
CA SER A 40 -0.45 -8.77 -0.30
C SER A 40 -0.34 -8.41 -1.78
N VAL A 41 -0.17 -7.12 -2.11
CA VAL A 41 0.05 -6.66 -3.49
C VAL A 41 1.35 -7.23 -4.04
N LEU A 42 2.46 -7.15 -3.28
CA LEU A 42 3.78 -7.66 -3.68
C LEU A 42 3.76 -9.16 -4.05
N ILE A 43 3.04 -9.97 -3.27
CA ILE A 43 2.96 -11.41 -3.50
C ILE A 43 2.07 -11.73 -4.70
N ASN A 44 0.93 -11.05 -4.83
CA ASN A 44 -0.08 -11.37 -5.82
C ASN A 44 0.26 -10.83 -7.22
N TYR A 45 1.03 -9.73 -7.32
CA TYR A 45 1.19 -8.96 -8.55
C TYR A 45 2.66 -8.70 -8.90
N GLY A 46 2.93 -8.53 -10.21
CA GLY A 46 4.28 -8.31 -10.73
C GLY A 46 4.68 -6.84 -10.82
N PHE A 47 3.75 -5.91 -10.71
CA PHE A 47 4.03 -4.47 -10.87
C PHE A 47 4.67 -3.82 -9.63
N ARG A 48 4.56 -4.45 -8.47
CA ARG A 48 5.16 -3.96 -7.22
C ARG A 48 6.44 -4.72 -6.93
N ASN A 49 7.54 -3.98 -6.78
CA ASN A 49 8.88 -4.57 -6.59
C ASN A 49 9.23 -4.77 -5.11
N MET A 50 8.66 -3.95 -4.20
CA MET A 50 9.02 -3.98 -2.78
C MET A 50 7.95 -3.40 -1.85
N THR A 51 8.07 -3.75 -0.58
CA THR A 51 7.39 -3.07 0.54
C THR A 51 8.38 -2.90 1.70
N THR A 52 8.13 -1.95 2.58
CA THR A 52 9.00 -1.64 3.75
C THR A 52 8.59 -2.39 5.01
N ASP A 53 7.38 -2.93 5.02
CA ASP A 53 6.77 -3.64 6.15
C ASP A 53 5.87 -4.78 5.64
N VAL A 54 5.58 -5.72 6.52
CA VAL A 54 4.66 -6.83 6.25
C VAL A 54 3.50 -6.73 7.22
N ASP A 55 2.42 -6.07 6.77
CA ASP A 55 1.18 -6.00 7.54
C ASP A 55 0.39 -7.32 7.41
N ALA A 56 -0.07 -7.86 8.55
CA ALA A 56 -0.85 -9.10 8.55
C ALA A 56 -1.87 -9.16 9.69
N MET A 57 -3.00 -9.82 9.42
CA MET A 57 -3.85 -10.34 10.49
C MET A 57 -3.21 -11.65 10.97
N ILE A 58 -2.85 -11.69 12.24
CA ILE A 58 -2.10 -12.80 12.84
C ILE A 58 -3.04 -13.61 13.72
N SER A 59 -3.32 -14.86 13.33
CA SER A 59 -4.04 -15.83 14.14
C SER A 59 -3.08 -16.95 14.56
N GLY A 60 -2.73 -17.00 15.84
CA GLY A 60 -1.77 -17.98 16.34
C GLY A 60 -1.56 -17.87 17.84
N ALA A 61 -0.78 -18.82 18.40
CA ALA A 61 -0.39 -18.81 19.80
C ALA A 61 0.55 -17.64 20.13
N SER A 62 0.69 -17.30 21.41
CA SER A 62 1.61 -16.26 21.90
C SER A 62 3.06 -16.46 21.44
N ALA A 63 3.49 -17.71 21.25
CA ALA A 63 4.79 -18.09 20.69
C ALA A 63 5.06 -17.47 19.29
N MET A 64 4.03 -17.07 18.55
CA MET A 64 4.19 -16.39 17.25
C MET A 64 4.94 -15.07 17.40
N LYS A 65 4.63 -14.30 18.43
CA LYS A 65 5.29 -13.03 18.71
C LYS A 65 6.79 -13.19 18.97
N ASP A 66 7.16 -14.21 19.76
CA ASP A 66 8.55 -14.51 20.03
C ASP A 66 9.27 -15.03 18.78
N ALA A 67 8.58 -15.81 17.94
CA ALA A 67 9.13 -16.28 16.68
C ALA A 67 9.41 -15.12 15.71
N ILE A 68 8.50 -14.13 15.61
CA ILE A 68 8.70 -12.92 14.81
C ILE A 68 9.94 -12.15 15.27
N HIS A 69 10.10 -11.91 16.57
CA HIS A 69 11.24 -11.20 17.12
C HIS A 69 12.56 -11.94 16.83
N ARG A 70 12.63 -13.27 17.09
CA ARG A 70 13.83 -14.06 16.84
C ARG A 70 14.25 -14.11 15.38
N VAL A 71 13.29 -14.15 14.46
CA VAL A 71 13.60 -14.06 13.04
C VAL A 71 14.09 -12.66 12.68
N GLY A 72 13.45 -11.61 13.21
CA GLY A 72 13.91 -10.24 13.07
C GLY A 72 15.38 -10.07 13.49
N ASP A 73 15.72 -10.51 14.71
CA ASP A 73 17.08 -10.42 15.24
C ASP A 73 18.08 -11.22 14.40
N ARG A 74 17.72 -12.44 13.98
CA ARG A 74 18.60 -13.34 13.21
C ARG A 74 18.95 -12.76 11.83
N TYR A 75 18.00 -12.09 11.18
CA TYR A 75 18.17 -11.58 9.81
C TYR A 75 18.36 -10.07 9.75
N GLY A 76 18.47 -9.40 10.89
CA GLY A 76 18.62 -7.94 10.95
C GLY A 76 17.44 -7.18 10.36
N LEU A 77 16.22 -7.74 10.50
CA LEU A 77 15.01 -7.11 10.00
C LEU A 77 14.59 -5.96 10.94
N PRO A 78 13.88 -4.95 10.42
CA PRO A 78 13.37 -3.86 11.26
C PRO A 78 12.49 -4.37 12.40
N ASN A 79 12.49 -3.68 13.52
CA ASN A 79 11.52 -3.93 14.59
C ASN A 79 10.10 -3.80 14.02
N GLY A 80 9.23 -4.77 14.29
CA GLY A 80 7.89 -4.80 13.73
C GLY A 80 7.83 -5.12 12.23
N TRP A 81 8.86 -5.77 11.68
CA TRP A 81 8.91 -6.16 10.26
C TRP A 81 7.66 -6.91 9.80
N LEU A 82 7.10 -7.72 10.67
CA LEU A 82 5.79 -8.35 10.54
C LEU A 82 4.95 -7.87 11.72
N ASN A 83 3.87 -7.18 11.45
CA ASN A 83 3.06 -6.53 12.45
C ASN A 83 1.56 -6.55 12.09
N SER A 84 0.75 -6.12 13.04
CA SER A 84 -0.70 -5.96 12.87
C SER A 84 -1.16 -4.50 13.07
N ASP A 85 -0.28 -3.53 12.88
CA ASP A 85 -0.53 -2.11 13.17
C ASP A 85 -1.66 -1.53 12.31
N PHE A 86 -1.88 -2.11 11.13
CA PHE A 86 -2.98 -1.72 10.27
C PHE A 86 -4.36 -1.92 10.93
N THR A 87 -4.48 -2.79 11.95
CA THR A 87 -5.74 -3.00 12.69
C THR A 87 -6.22 -1.74 13.42
N HIS A 88 -5.35 -0.73 13.54
CA HIS A 88 -5.66 0.59 14.09
C HIS A 88 -5.98 1.64 13.03
N THR A 89 -6.18 1.23 11.77
CA THR A 89 -6.51 2.14 10.66
C THR A 89 -7.98 2.06 10.28
N ASP A 90 -8.51 3.10 9.64
CA ASP A 90 -9.89 3.16 9.17
C ASP A 90 -10.20 2.16 8.06
N SER A 91 -9.16 1.65 7.39
CA SER A 91 -9.28 0.62 6.35
C SER A 91 -9.35 -0.80 6.92
N TYR A 92 -9.15 -0.97 8.23
CA TYR A 92 -9.28 -2.28 8.87
C TYR A 92 -10.74 -2.72 9.02
N THR A 93 -10.96 -3.98 8.71
CA THR A 93 -12.14 -4.74 9.12
C THR A 93 -11.77 -6.23 9.24
N PRO A 94 -12.27 -6.95 10.26
CA PRO A 94 -12.02 -8.40 10.38
C PRO A 94 -12.57 -9.21 9.21
N LYS A 95 -13.54 -8.70 8.47
CA LYS A 95 -14.11 -9.34 7.28
C LYS A 95 -13.08 -9.55 6.15
N LEU A 96 -11.95 -8.84 6.16
CA LEU A 96 -10.88 -9.06 5.19
C LEU A 96 -10.38 -10.52 5.18
N ALA A 97 -10.41 -11.21 6.33
CA ALA A 97 -10.03 -12.61 6.42
C ALA A 97 -10.97 -13.54 5.65
N GLU A 98 -12.27 -13.20 5.57
CA GLU A 98 -13.28 -13.99 4.85
C GLU A 98 -13.04 -13.98 3.32
N HIS A 99 -12.35 -12.97 2.82
CA HIS A 99 -12.05 -12.77 1.42
C HIS A 99 -10.58 -13.04 1.07
N ALA A 100 -9.86 -13.73 1.95
CA ALA A 100 -8.49 -14.13 1.75
C ALA A 100 -8.39 -15.45 0.97
N LYS A 101 -7.37 -15.56 0.13
CA LYS A 101 -7.02 -16.74 -0.65
C LYS A 101 -5.74 -17.35 -0.10
N HIS A 102 -5.72 -18.68 0.02
CA HIS A 102 -4.52 -19.39 0.43
C HIS A 102 -3.38 -19.15 -0.58
N TYR A 103 -2.26 -18.69 -0.07
CA TYR A 103 -1.03 -18.52 -0.86
C TYR A 103 -0.12 -19.73 -0.70
N ARG A 104 0.31 -20.01 0.53
CA ARG A 104 1.27 -21.10 0.81
C ARG A 104 1.25 -21.50 2.28
N THR A 105 1.52 -22.78 2.56
CA THR A 105 1.77 -23.26 3.92
C THR A 105 3.24 -23.61 4.11
N PHE A 106 3.88 -23.07 5.12
CA PHE A 106 5.27 -23.31 5.48
C PHE A 106 5.39 -24.23 6.69
N ALA A 107 6.33 -25.19 6.62
CA ALA A 107 6.66 -26.15 7.68
C ALA A 107 5.45 -26.92 8.27
N ASN A 108 4.33 -26.97 7.56
CA ASN A 108 3.03 -27.55 7.98
C ASN A 108 2.48 -26.98 9.31
N VAL A 109 2.84 -25.72 9.63
CA VAL A 109 2.39 -25.04 10.86
C VAL A 109 1.97 -23.59 10.63
N LEU A 110 2.32 -22.98 9.49
CA LEU A 110 2.03 -21.59 9.19
C LEU A 110 1.42 -21.46 7.81
N SER A 111 0.13 -21.20 7.74
CA SER A 111 -0.60 -20.96 6.50
C SER A 111 -0.65 -19.46 6.22
N ILE A 112 -0.24 -19.09 5.02
CA ILE A 112 -0.24 -17.71 4.54
C ILE A 112 -1.39 -17.52 3.55
N TYR A 113 -2.11 -16.46 3.74
CA TYR A 113 -3.21 -16.03 2.87
C TYR A 113 -2.94 -14.61 2.37
N THR A 114 -3.51 -14.26 1.23
CA THR A 114 -3.51 -12.90 0.66
C THR A 114 -4.94 -12.49 0.34
N VAL A 115 -5.25 -11.20 0.46
CA VAL A 115 -6.59 -10.69 0.15
C VAL A 115 -6.83 -10.69 -1.36
N SER A 116 -8.03 -11.04 -1.81
CA SER A 116 -8.40 -11.03 -3.22
C SER A 116 -8.50 -9.60 -3.79
N ALA A 117 -8.36 -9.48 -5.11
CA ALA A 117 -8.13 -8.24 -5.84
C ALA A 117 -9.14 -7.14 -5.53
N GLU A 118 -10.43 -7.40 -5.65
CA GLU A 118 -11.51 -6.44 -5.42
C GLU A 118 -11.56 -5.93 -3.98
N TYR A 119 -11.20 -6.78 -3.02
CA TYR A 119 -11.16 -6.42 -1.59
C TYR A 119 -9.87 -5.67 -1.23
N LEU A 120 -8.74 -5.96 -1.92
CA LEU A 120 -7.53 -5.11 -1.83
C LEU A 120 -7.82 -3.71 -2.38
N ILE A 121 -8.50 -3.61 -3.53
CA ILE A 121 -8.93 -2.33 -4.10
C ILE A 121 -9.83 -1.58 -3.10
N ALA A 122 -10.86 -2.22 -2.55
CA ALA A 122 -11.75 -1.61 -1.59
C ALA A 122 -11.01 -1.08 -0.34
N MET A 123 -10.07 -1.87 0.20
CA MET A 123 -9.25 -1.48 1.34
C MET A 123 -8.34 -0.29 1.01
N LYS A 124 -7.72 -0.28 -0.18
CA LYS A 124 -6.86 0.81 -0.65
C LYS A 124 -7.65 2.10 -0.87
N LEU A 125 -8.85 2.00 -1.47
CA LEU A 125 -9.76 3.13 -1.63
C LEU A 125 -10.25 3.68 -0.28
N ARG A 126 -10.50 2.82 0.70
CA ARG A 126 -10.87 3.26 2.06
C ARG A 126 -9.76 4.06 2.72
N SER A 127 -8.50 3.68 2.50
CA SER A 127 -7.33 4.40 2.98
C SER A 127 -7.06 5.69 2.19
N GLY A 128 -7.04 5.60 0.85
CA GLY A 128 -6.96 6.71 -0.10
C GLY A 128 -5.78 7.66 0.05
N ARG A 129 -4.67 7.22 0.65
CA ARG A 129 -3.51 8.07 0.97
C ARG A 129 -2.71 8.40 -0.29
N GLN A 130 -2.53 9.68 -0.56
CA GLN A 130 -1.82 10.19 -1.74
C GLN A 130 -0.28 10.17 -1.60
N TYR A 131 0.24 9.92 -0.40
CA TYR A 131 1.68 9.85 -0.09
C TYR A 131 2.19 8.42 0.09
N LYS A 132 1.32 7.43 -0.10
CA LYS A 132 1.64 6.00 -0.16
C LYS A 132 1.20 5.47 -1.51
N ASN A 133 1.49 4.21 -1.81
CA ASN A 133 1.13 3.63 -3.09
C ASN A 133 -0.33 3.10 -3.10
N ASP A 134 -1.28 3.79 -2.44
CA ASP A 134 -2.63 3.24 -2.33
C ASP A 134 -3.39 3.35 -3.65
N LEU A 135 -3.31 4.49 -4.33
CA LEU A 135 -4.02 4.70 -5.60
C LEU A 135 -3.30 4.05 -6.78
N SER A 136 -1.97 4.08 -6.81
CA SER A 136 -1.20 3.34 -7.82
C SER A 136 -1.34 1.83 -7.66
N ASP A 137 -1.42 1.28 -6.45
CA ASP A 137 -1.71 -0.14 -6.23
C ASP A 137 -3.09 -0.52 -6.81
N VAL A 138 -4.12 0.32 -6.64
CA VAL A 138 -5.45 0.11 -7.27
C VAL A 138 -5.32 0.01 -8.79
N LEU A 139 -4.67 0.98 -9.41
CA LEU A 139 -4.46 1.00 -10.86
C LEU A 139 -3.63 -0.18 -11.34
N GLY A 140 -2.55 -0.53 -10.65
CA GLY A 140 -1.72 -1.67 -10.98
C GLY A 140 -2.49 -3.00 -10.95
N ILE A 141 -3.37 -3.19 -9.97
CA ILE A 141 -4.26 -4.35 -9.89
C ILE A 141 -5.20 -4.38 -11.10
N LEU A 142 -5.83 -3.25 -11.45
CA LEU A 142 -6.73 -3.16 -12.60
C LEU A 142 -6.01 -3.48 -13.92
N VAL A 143 -4.82 -2.90 -14.12
CA VAL A 143 -3.96 -3.14 -15.30
C VAL A 143 -3.62 -4.63 -15.44
N GLU A 144 -3.21 -5.28 -14.36
CA GLU A 144 -2.78 -6.68 -14.42
C GLU A 144 -3.96 -7.62 -14.66
N HIS A 145 -5.12 -7.33 -14.07
CA HIS A 145 -6.35 -8.08 -14.31
C HIS A 145 -6.87 -7.91 -15.76
N GLU A 146 -6.78 -6.71 -16.33
CA GLU A 146 -7.13 -6.46 -17.72
C GLU A 146 -6.20 -7.22 -18.66
N LYS A 147 -4.87 -7.16 -18.44
CA LYS A 147 -3.88 -7.91 -19.23
C LYS A 147 -4.09 -9.42 -19.19
N ASN A 148 -4.55 -9.94 -18.05
CA ASN A 148 -4.81 -11.37 -17.87
C ASN A 148 -6.20 -11.82 -18.37
N GLY A 149 -6.97 -10.94 -19.04
CA GLY A 149 -8.29 -11.24 -19.58
C GLY A 149 -9.38 -11.47 -18.52
N ALA A 150 -9.17 -11.02 -17.28
CA ALA A 150 -10.09 -11.13 -16.16
C ALA A 150 -10.37 -9.76 -15.52
N PRO A 151 -10.86 -8.76 -16.28
CA PRO A 151 -11.04 -7.40 -15.80
C PRO A 151 -11.97 -7.33 -14.58
N ILE A 152 -11.65 -6.43 -13.67
CA ILE A 152 -12.46 -6.16 -12.48
C ILE A 152 -13.47 -5.05 -12.84
N SER A 153 -14.76 -5.36 -12.71
CA SER A 153 -15.81 -4.39 -12.97
C SER A 153 -16.06 -3.45 -11.79
N MET A 154 -16.63 -2.27 -12.07
CA MET A 154 -17.06 -1.33 -11.04
C MET A 154 -18.06 -1.96 -10.07
N GLU A 155 -18.91 -2.87 -10.54
CA GLU A 155 -19.88 -3.60 -9.71
C GLU A 155 -19.16 -4.48 -8.68
N ARG A 156 -18.13 -5.23 -9.08
CA ARG A 156 -17.32 -6.05 -8.14
C ARG A 156 -16.63 -5.19 -7.09
N ILE A 157 -16.13 -4.01 -7.47
CA ILE A 157 -15.52 -3.06 -6.51
C ILE A 157 -16.57 -2.55 -5.53
N ARG A 158 -17.76 -2.16 -6.00
CA ARG A 158 -18.88 -1.71 -5.14
C ARG A 158 -19.34 -2.80 -4.18
N THR A 159 -19.44 -4.02 -4.66
CA THR A 159 -19.77 -5.18 -3.82
C THR A 159 -18.72 -5.37 -2.73
N ALA A 160 -17.43 -5.38 -3.06
CA ALA A 160 -16.36 -5.53 -2.09
C ALA A 160 -16.35 -4.40 -1.03
N VAL A 161 -16.60 -3.16 -1.44
CA VAL A 161 -16.74 -2.03 -0.51
C VAL A 161 -17.93 -2.23 0.43
N THR A 162 -19.07 -2.65 -0.10
CA THR A 162 -20.29 -2.90 0.70
C THR A 162 -20.10 -4.07 1.68
N ASP A 163 -19.47 -5.16 1.24
CA ASP A 163 -19.16 -6.31 2.08
C ASP A 163 -18.26 -5.92 3.25
N LEU A 164 -17.20 -5.16 2.97
CA LEU A 164 -16.25 -4.76 4.01
C LEU A 164 -16.77 -3.67 4.93
N TYR A 165 -17.39 -2.63 4.37
CA TYR A 165 -17.66 -1.37 5.09
C TYR A 165 -19.15 -1.02 5.18
N GLY A 166 -20.04 -1.85 4.65
CA GLY A 166 -21.49 -1.70 4.76
C GLY A 166 -22.15 -0.83 3.69
N ALA A 167 -21.46 0.18 3.17
CA ALA A 167 -22.01 1.07 2.16
C ALA A 167 -20.92 1.70 1.28
N TRP A 168 -21.28 2.13 0.07
CA TRP A 168 -20.36 2.80 -0.86
C TRP A 168 -19.84 4.15 -0.35
N ASP A 169 -20.68 4.89 0.36
CA ASP A 169 -20.35 6.18 0.97
C ASP A 169 -19.47 6.08 2.23
N ALA A 170 -19.18 4.87 2.68
CA ALA A 170 -18.12 4.65 3.66
C ALA A 170 -16.72 5.02 3.12
N LEU A 171 -16.53 5.02 1.80
CA LEU A 171 -15.29 5.52 1.20
C LEU A 171 -15.21 7.05 1.27
N PRO A 172 -14.00 7.63 1.39
CA PRO A 172 -13.80 9.07 1.17
C PRO A 172 -14.34 9.52 -0.20
N GLU A 173 -14.89 10.72 -0.29
CA GLU A 173 -15.42 11.28 -1.54
C GLU A 173 -14.35 11.27 -2.64
N SER A 174 -13.14 11.72 -2.32
CA SER A 174 -12.00 11.74 -3.25
C SER A 174 -11.68 10.34 -3.82
N SER A 175 -11.81 9.29 -3.01
CA SER A 175 -11.60 7.91 -3.47
C SER A 175 -12.73 7.41 -4.37
N ARG A 176 -13.97 7.82 -4.09
CA ARG A 176 -15.13 7.49 -4.94
C ARG A 176 -15.04 8.17 -6.30
N ASP A 177 -14.63 9.43 -6.32
CA ASP A 177 -14.42 10.20 -7.56
C ASP A 177 -13.25 9.64 -8.36
N PHE A 178 -12.14 9.34 -7.67
CA PHE A 178 -10.97 8.69 -8.29
C PHE A 178 -11.37 7.40 -9.02
N ILE A 179 -11.97 6.45 -8.33
CA ILE A 179 -12.29 5.15 -8.96
C ILE A 179 -13.36 5.26 -10.03
N SER A 180 -14.31 6.18 -9.88
CA SER A 180 -15.35 6.43 -10.88
C SER A 180 -14.73 7.00 -12.17
N ASN A 181 -13.81 7.94 -12.06
CA ASN A 181 -13.07 8.50 -13.19
C ASN A 181 -12.17 7.47 -13.85
N VAL A 182 -11.44 6.67 -13.07
CA VAL A 182 -10.57 5.58 -13.55
C VAL A 182 -11.37 4.57 -14.37
N MET A 183 -12.48 4.09 -13.83
CA MET A 183 -13.32 3.09 -14.50
C MET A 183 -14.05 3.66 -15.72
N GLY A 184 -14.34 4.96 -15.73
CA GLY A 184 -14.94 5.65 -16.88
C GLY A 184 -13.95 5.87 -18.03
N ASN A 185 -12.69 6.13 -17.75
CA ASN A 185 -11.64 6.37 -18.75
C ASN A 185 -11.10 5.10 -19.40
N GLY A 186 -10.95 4.02 -18.63
CA GLY A 186 -10.44 2.74 -19.14
C GLY A 186 -8.95 2.69 -19.52
N HIS A 187 -8.20 3.79 -19.42
CA HIS A 187 -6.75 3.85 -19.75
C HIS A 187 -5.89 3.60 -18.50
N PHE A 188 -6.05 2.43 -17.88
CA PHE A 188 -5.46 2.14 -16.57
C PHE A 188 -3.93 2.23 -16.57
N ALA A 189 -3.24 1.79 -17.64
CA ALA A 189 -1.78 1.79 -17.69
C ALA A 189 -1.18 3.21 -17.72
N GLU A 190 -1.81 4.13 -18.44
CA GLU A 190 -1.38 5.54 -18.52
C GLU A 190 -1.63 6.24 -17.19
N LEU A 191 -2.83 6.03 -16.62
CA LEU A 191 -3.19 6.56 -15.31
C LEU A 191 -2.29 6.02 -14.19
N TYR A 192 -1.88 4.75 -14.27
CA TYR A 192 -0.96 4.15 -13.31
C TYR A 192 0.37 4.91 -13.25
N ALA A 193 0.97 5.21 -14.40
CA ALA A 193 2.24 5.93 -14.44
C ALA A 193 2.12 7.35 -13.87
N GLN A 194 1.03 8.05 -14.19
CA GLN A 194 0.79 9.41 -13.70
C GLN A 194 0.56 9.44 -12.18
N VAL A 195 -0.29 8.56 -11.66
CA VAL A 195 -0.59 8.49 -10.22
C VAL A 195 0.64 8.06 -9.42
N GLN A 196 1.40 7.08 -9.92
CA GLN A 196 2.63 6.64 -9.26
C GLN A 196 3.65 7.77 -9.13
N LEU A 197 3.80 8.59 -10.17
CA LEU A 197 4.70 9.76 -10.13
C LEU A 197 4.21 10.77 -9.09
N GLY A 198 2.94 11.11 -9.07
CA GLY A 198 2.36 12.04 -8.09
C GLY A 198 2.52 11.56 -6.64
N GLU A 199 2.31 10.25 -6.38
CA GLU A 199 2.55 9.67 -5.05
C GLU A 199 4.03 9.75 -4.64
N GLN A 200 4.96 9.54 -5.58
CA GLN A 200 6.40 9.66 -5.32
C GLN A 200 6.80 11.11 -5.01
N GLU A 201 6.28 12.07 -5.76
CA GLU A 201 6.51 13.50 -5.53
C GLU A 201 5.97 13.94 -4.15
N THR A 202 4.74 13.54 -3.81
CA THR A 202 4.15 13.83 -2.50
C THR A 202 4.98 13.24 -1.37
N LYS A 203 5.42 11.98 -1.53
CA LYS A 203 6.29 11.33 -0.55
C LYS A 203 7.63 12.05 -0.39
N ALA A 204 8.21 12.54 -1.48
CA ALA A 204 9.46 13.31 -1.44
C ALA A 204 9.27 14.65 -0.70
N LEU A 205 8.16 15.36 -0.95
CA LEU A 205 7.81 16.60 -0.25
C LEU A 205 7.65 16.37 1.26
N LEU A 206 6.92 15.31 1.66
CA LEU A 206 6.74 14.97 3.08
C LEU A 206 8.04 14.54 3.74
N THR A 207 8.91 13.81 3.03
CA THR A 207 10.23 13.42 3.55
C THR A 207 11.12 14.65 3.78
N GLY A 208 11.08 15.62 2.86
CA GLY A 208 11.75 16.91 3.03
C GLY A 208 11.21 17.68 4.23
N PHE A 209 9.89 17.76 4.35
CA PHE A 209 9.22 18.43 5.47
C PHE A 209 9.59 17.81 6.82
N GLU A 210 9.57 16.48 6.95
CA GLU A 210 9.93 15.78 8.20
C GLU A 210 11.40 16.02 8.58
N LYS A 211 12.29 16.17 7.59
CA LYS A 211 13.69 16.50 7.84
C LYS A 211 13.85 17.91 8.40
N ASP A 212 13.07 18.87 7.88
CA ASP A 212 13.12 20.27 8.32
C ASP A 212 12.35 20.50 9.63
N TYR A 213 11.31 19.72 9.87
CA TYR A 213 10.41 19.79 11.03
C TYR A 213 10.18 18.40 11.65
N PRO A 214 11.17 17.84 12.37
CA PRO A 214 11.07 16.49 12.93
C PRO A 214 9.90 16.34 13.89
N ALA A 215 9.22 15.19 13.85
CA ALA A 215 8.11 14.79 14.71
C ALA A 215 6.83 15.65 14.58
N VAL A 216 6.72 16.49 13.56
CA VAL A 216 5.50 17.27 13.28
C VAL A 216 4.48 16.44 12.50
N LEU A 217 4.93 15.55 11.59
CA LEU A 217 4.03 14.67 10.83
C LEU A 217 3.40 13.64 11.75
N GLN A 218 2.08 13.65 11.76
CA GLN A 218 1.26 12.70 12.50
C GLN A 218 0.18 12.14 11.57
N ARG A 219 -0.37 10.97 11.91
CA ARG A 219 -1.45 10.35 11.14
C ARG A 219 -2.67 11.28 10.96
N SER A 220 -2.92 12.14 11.92
CA SER A 220 -4.05 13.09 11.92
C SER A 220 -3.85 14.33 11.05
N ASN A 221 -2.62 14.69 10.66
CA ASN A 221 -2.33 15.93 9.96
C ASN A 221 -1.56 15.75 8.63
N VAL A 222 -1.09 14.54 8.34
CA VAL A 222 -0.22 14.28 7.18
C VAL A 222 -0.92 14.57 5.84
N ASP A 223 -2.20 14.29 5.72
CA ASP A 223 -2.95 14.55 4.48
C ASP A 223 -3.13 16.06 4.25
N GLU A 224 -3.42 16.82 5.29
CA GLU A 224 -3.52 18.29 5.22
C GLU A 224 -2.16 18.92 4.86
N ILE A 225 -1.09 18.47 5.52
CA ILE A 225 0.27 18.95 5.24
C ILE A 225 0.67 18.60 3.81
N ALA A 226 0.40 17.38 3.34
CA ALA A 226 0.67 16.95 1.96
C ALA A 226 -0.03 17.86 0.94
N GLY A 227 -1.33 18.12 1.11
CA GLY A 227 -2.09 19.02 0.24
C GLY A 227 -1.54 20.46 0.22
N ASN A 228 -1.15 20.98 1.38
CA ASN A 228 -0.55 22.30 1.50
C ASN A 228 0.83 22.38 0.81
N LEU A 229 1.65 21.34 0.91
CA LEU A 229 2.97 21.28 0.28
C LEU A 229 2.87 21.18 -1.24
N GLN A 230 1.97 20.35 -1.76
CA GLN A 230 1.67 20.26 -3.19
C GLN A 230 1.23 21.61 -3.75
N SER A 231 0.25 22.26 -3.14
CA SER A 231 -0.23 23.60 -3.57
C SER A 231 0.88 24.66 -3.61
N ARG A 232 1.83 24.61 -2.67
CA ARG A 232 3.00 25.51 -2.67
C ARG A 232 4.00 25.16 -3.76
N SER A 233 4.25 23.87 -3.99
CA SER A 233 5.12 23.39 -5.06
C SER A 233 4.59 23.81 -6.43
N ASP A 234 3.30 23.66 -6.67
CA ASP A 234 2.65 24.07 -7.91
C ASP A 234 2.76 25.58 -8.14
N ARG A 235 2.50 26.40 -7.12
CA ARG A 235 2.67 27.85 -7.19
C ARG A 235 4.12 28.27 -7.49
N ALA A 236 5.08 27.61 -6.83
CA ALA A 236 6.51 27.89 -7.06
C ALA A 236 6.97 27.47 -8.47
N SER A 237 6.40 26.39 -9.01
CA SER A 237 6.64 25.93 -10.38
C SER A 237 6.08 26.93 -11.40
N ILE A 238 4.84 27.35 -11.22
CA ILE A 238 4.19 28.37 -12.07
C ILE A 238 4.96 29.70 -12.05
N LEU A 239 5.39 30.15 -10.87
CA LEU A 239 6.19 31.39 -10.75
C LEU A 239 7.52 31.27 -11.47
N ARG A 240 8.21 30.13 -11.37
CA ARG A 240 9.45 29.88 -12.12
C ARG A 240 9.25 29.87 -13.61
N GLN A 241 8.16 29.25 -14.10
CA GLN A 241 7.81 29.26 -15.52
C GLN A 241 7.52 30.67 -16.03
N LEU A 242 6.73 31.46 -15.28
CA LEU A 242 6.43 32.86 -15.62
C LEU A 242 7.69 33.75 -15.62
N GLN A 243 8.62 33.53 -14.68
CA GLN A 243 9.90 34.24 -14.66
C GLN A 243 10.78 33.85 -15.84
N ALA A 244 10.84 32.57 -16.22
CA ALA A 244 11.58 32.10 -17.38
C ALA A 244 10.99 32.66 -18.70
N MET A 245 9.67 32.69 -18.84
CA MET A 245 9.02 33.31 -20.00
C MET A 245 9.33 34.81 -20.11
N ARG A 246 9.26 35.55 -18.99
CA ARG A 246 9.64 36.96 -18.96
C ARG A 246 11.11 37.21 -19.31
N ALA A 247 12.02 36.36 -18.85
CA ALA A 247 13.41 36.46 -19.20
C ALA A 247 13.65 36.23 -20.69
N ALA A 248 12.96 35.26 -21.29
CA ALA A 248 13.04 34.98 -22.72
C ALA A 248 12.47 36.14 -23.58
N GLU A 249 11.38 36.78 -23.15
CA GLU A 249 10.84 37.98 -23.83
C GLU A 249 11.78 39.20 -23.79
N LEU A 250 12.60 39.31 -22.75
CA LEU A 250 13.57 40.39 -22.61
C LEU A 250 14.88 40.15 -23.40
N GLU A 251 15.11 38.90 -23.83
CA GLU A 251 16.29 38.52 -24.64
C GLU A 251 16.01 38.50 -26.14
N GLU A 252 14.77 38.69 -26.61
CA GLU A 252 14.47 38.91 -28.03
C GLU A 252 14.81 40.39 -28.38
N PRO A 253 15.87 40.68 -29.14
CA PRO A 253 16.13 42.04 -29.60
C PRO A 253 15.08 42.40 -30.62
N ASP A 254 14.52 43.63 -30.45
CA ASP A 254 13.67 44.29 -31.43
C ASP A 254 14.17 44.08 -32.87
N ARG A 255 13.36 43.39 -33.65
CA ARG A 255 13.57 43.29 -35.11
C ARG A 255 12.73 44.30 -35.84
#